data_69ab9e212895a2135bd9ae6e965af0e7
#
_entry.id   69ab9e212895a2135bd9ae6e965af0e7
#
_cell.length_a   1.000
_cell.length_b   1.000
_cell.length_c   1.000
_cell.angle_alpha   90.00
_cell.angle_beta   90.00
_cell.angle_gamma   90.00
#
_symmetry.space_group_name_H-M   'P 1'
#
loop_
_entity.id
_entity.type
_entity.pdbx_description
1 polymer ?
#
loop_
_entity_poly.entity_id
_entity_poly.type
_entity_poly.pdbx_seq_one_letter_code
_entity_poly.pdbx_strand_id
1 'polypeptide(L)'
;PMPEPELHIFSFLSLHNPELSDDIALSFDSDNNIFSGVIPQNTSVKNLIATFQFSGSKVEISGISQTSGNTENDFTQILNYQVSNGTDTISYAIDVTRFTGLPVMDIQTTDFLAVDSRDFYIEAEIRIEGWRYYHSNPQSNIEIRGRGHSTWDWYPKKPYQIKFDTATSVLSMPRERRWILLAEYADKTMIRNKIAFELGKLSDLSWVPSSEFLELFVNSEYQGTYNLVEKIEHSPNRISPERSAYLLEIDQLERLDTSATYFLSNFHVFHLKQPDVTQDSNELADIKNLILNFEDALIY
;
A
#
# COMPACT_ATOMS: atom_id res chain seq x y z
N PRO A 1 -18.87 -44.25 22.55
CA PRO A 1 -17.95 -43.69 21.54
C PRO A 1 -17.87 -42.21 21.76
N MET A 2 -16.68 -41.64 21.63
CA MET A 2 -16.52 -40.19 21.60
C MET A 2 -17.17 -39.65 20.33
N PRO A 3 -17.74 -38.44 20.33
CA PRO A 3 -18.31 -37.84 19.14
C PRO A 3 -17.23 -37.65 18.08
N GLU A 4 -17.62 -37.57 16.83
CA GLU A 4 -16.71 -37.19 15.76
C GLU A 4 -16.14 -35.80 16.03
N PRO A 5 -14.83 -35.58 15.76
CA PRO A 5 -14.23 -34.28 15.98
C PRO A 5 -14.78 -33.27 14.98
N GLU A 6 -15.39 -32.21 15.45
CA GLU A 6 -16.01 -31.20 14.60
C GLU A 6 -15.91 -29.80 15.24
N LEU A 7 -15.64 -28.77 14.44
CA LEU A 7 -15.71 -27.38 14.82
C LEU A 7 -17.00 -26.77 14.27
N HIS A 8 -17.94 -26.40 15.15
CA HIS A 8 -19.30 -26.03 14.74
C HIS A 8 -19.47 -24.53 14.50
N ILE A 9 -18.89 -23.71 15.37
CA ILE A 9 -19.03 -22.25 15.37
C ILE A 9 -17.66 -21.65 15.63
N PHE A 10 -17.33 -20.58 14.92
CA PHE A 10 -16.15 -19.80 15.17
C PHE A 10 -16.48 -18.30 15.08
N SER A 11 -16.13 -17.53 16.09
CA SER A 11 -16.46 -16.11 16.20
C SER A 11 -15.40 -15.34 17.00
N PHE A 12 -15.41 -14.04 16.86
CA PHE A 12 -14.70 -13.11 17.73
C PHE A 12 -15.74 -12.25 18.44
N LEU A 13 -15.90 -12.45 19.75
CA LEU A 13 -16.84 -11.69 20.55
C LEU A 13 -16.19 -10.40 21.06
N SER A 14 -16.92 -9.30 21.01
CA SER A 14 -16.52 -8.00 21.58
C SER A 14 -16.20 -8.08 23.07
N LEU A 15 -16.88 -9.00 23.78
CA LEU A 15 -16.58 -9.28 25.19
C LEU A 15 -15.13 -9.71 25.47
N HIS A 16 -14.50 -10.44 24.53
CA HIS A 16 -13.14 -10.93 24.65
C HIS A 16 -12.15 -10.10 23.82
N ASN A 17 -12.65 -9.28 22.90
CA ASN A 17 -11.86 -8.43 21.98
C ASN A 17 -12.38 -6.99 22.07
N PRO A 18 -11.98 -6.21 23.07
CA PRO A 18 -12.57 -4.89 23.36
C PRO A 18 -12.37 -3.84 22.24
N GLU A 19 -11.50 -4.10 21.27
CA GLU A 19 -11.35 -3.26 20.08
C GLU A 19 -12.46 -3.47 19.05
N LEU A 20 -13.25 -4.55 19.17
CA LEU A 20 -14.41 -4.79 18.32
C LEU A 20 -15.62 -4.03 18.83
N SER A 21 -16.32 -3.32 17.93
CA SER A 21 -17.59 -2.68 18.23
C SER A 21 -18.74 -3.68 18.33
N ASP A 22 -18.66 -4.79 17.58
CA ASP A 22 -19.69 -5.81 17.46
C ASP A 22 -19.06 -7.21 17.42
N ASP A 23 -19.86 -8.23 17.75
CA ASP A 23 -19.48 -9.62 17.62
C ASP A 23 -19.38 -10.02 16.14
N ILE A 24 -18.35 -10.78 15.78
CA ILE A 24 -18.10 -11.22 14.42
C ILE A 24 -18.14 -12.74 14.35
N ALA A 25 -19.16 -13.28 13.68
CA ALA A 25 -19.23 -14.70 13.37
C ALA A 25 -18.58 -14.98 12.00
N LEU A 26 -17.77 -16.03 11.93
CA LEU A 26 -17.15 -16.48 10.69
C LEU A 26 -18.11 -17.40 9.92
N SER A 27 -18.08 -17.28 8.58
CA SER A 27 -18.80 -18.17 7.68
C SER A 27 -18.02 -19.46 7.49
N PHE A 28 -18.71 -20.60 7.46
CA PHE A 28 -18.09 -21.91 7.27
C PHE A 28 -18.31 -22.43 5.83
N ASP A 29 -17.21 -22.80 5.19
CA ASP A 29 -17.18 -23.55 3.93
C ASP A 29 -16.90 -25.01 4.25
N SER A 30 -17.94 -25.85 4.15
CA SER A 30 -17.88 -27.27 4.47
C SER A 30 -17.08 -28.09 3.45
N ASP A 31 -16.95 -27.63 2.21
CA ASP A 31 -16.25 -28.36 1.16
C ASP A 31 -14.72 -28.30 1.36
N ASN A 32 -14.25 -27.22 1.98
CA ASN A 32 -12.82 -26.99 2.20
C ASN A 32 -12.42 -26.98 3.69
N ASN A 33 -13.36 -27.12 4.61
CA ASN A 33 -13.15 -26.97 6.07
C ASN A 33 -12.53 -25.61 6.43
N ILE A 34 -13.05 -24.51 5.86
CA ILE A 34 -12.54 -23.15 6.08
C ILE A 34 -13.60 -22.32 6.80
N PHE A 35 -13.23 -21.72 7.93
CA PHE A 35 -13.96 -20.59 8.51
C PHE A 35 -13.34 -19.29 8.01
N SER A 36 -14.15 -18.44 7.40
CA SER A 36 -13.70 -17.13 6.91
C SER A 36 -14.55 -15.99 7.43
N GLY A 37 -13.93 -14.86 7.65
CA GLY A 37 -14.62 -13.66 8.11
C GLY A 37 -13.81 -12.41 7.94
N VAL A 38 -14.49 -11.29 8.16
CA VAL A 38 -13.95 -9.95 7.96
C VAL A 38 -13.91 -9.23 9.29
N ILE A 39 -12.73 -8.80 9.68
CA ILE A 39 -12.49 -8.01 10.89
C ILE A 39 -12.38 -6.53 10.52
N PRO A 40 -13.00 -5.60 11.27
CA PRO A 40 -12.82 -4.17 11.07
C PRO A 40 -11.34 -3.79 11.16
N GLN A 41 -10.95 -2.86 10.33
CA GLN A 41 -9.55 -2.46 10.13
C GLN A 41 -8.86 -1.91 11.38
N ASN A 42 -9.60 -1.21 12.23
CA ASN A 42 -9.09 -0.65 13.49
C ASN A 42 -8.81 -1.69 14.57
N THR A 43 -9.11 -2.97 14.31
CA THR A 43 -8.88 -4.07 15.25
C THR A 43 -7.57 -4.78 14.93
N SER A 44 -6.73 -4.96 15.93
CA SER A 44 -5.53 -5.79 15.80
C SER A 44 -5.92 -7.25 15.61
N VAL A 45 -5.42 -7.90 14.54
CA VAL A 45 -5.59 -9.34 14.36
C VAL A 45 -4.45 -10.15 15.00
N LYS A 46 -3.45 -9.51 15.60
CA LYS A 46 -2.31 -10.19 16.22
C LYS A 46 -2.63 -10.85 17.57
N ASN A 47 -3.65 -10.37 18.26
CA ASN A 47 -3.98 -10.82 19.62
C ASN A 47 -5.48 -11.06 19.78
N LEU A 48 -6.14 -11.64 18.75
CA LEU A 48 -7.55 -11.94 18.84
C LEU A 48 -7.80 -13.20 19.66
N ILE A 49 -8.84 -13.13 20.49
CA ILE A 49 -9.37 -14.25 21.26
C ILE A 49 -10.58 -14.82 20.55
N ALA A 50 -10.45 -16.03 20.02
CA ALA A 50 -11.53 -16.71 19.34
C ALA A 50 -12.48 -17.36 20.33
N THR A 51 -13.78 -17.29 20.05
CA THR A 51 -14.83 -18.03 20.72
C THR A 51 -15.35 -19.08 19.75
N PHE A 52 -15.26 -20.34 20.14
CA PHE A 52 -15.65 -21.46 19.27
C PHE A 52 -16.36 -22.58 20.06
N GLN A 53 -17.16 -23.37 19.35
CA GLN A 53 -17.78 -24.59 19.85
C GLN A 53 -17.31 -25.78 19.03
N PHE A 54 -17.05 -26.90 19.67
CA PHE A 54 -16.55 -28.09 19.03
C PHE A 54 -17.08 -29.38 19.69
N SER A 55 -17.08 -30.46 18.93
CA SER A 55 -17.22 -31.82 19.41
C SER A 55 -15.85 -32.51 19.39
N GLY A 56 -15.52 -33.23 20.45
CA GLY A 56 -14.20 -33.86 20.57
C GLY A 56 -13.63 -33.73 21.97
N SER A 57 -12.35 -34.05 22.12
CA SER A 57 -11.63 -34.01 23.41
C SER A 57 -10.77 -32.77 23.57
N LYS A 58 -10.24 -32.23 22.47
CA LYS A 58 -9.35 -31.04 22.49
C LYS A 58 -9.30 -30.33 21.14
N VAL A 59 -8.88 -29.07 21.23
CA VAL A 59 -8.53 -28.22 20.05
C VAL A 59 -7.12 -27.70 20.24
N GLU A 60 -6.31 -27.79 19.17
CA GLU A 60 -4.91 -27.37 19.18
C GLU A 60 -4.54 -26.59 17.91
N ILE A 61 -3.53 -25.70 18.04
CA ILE A 61 -2.81 -25.10 16.92
C ILE A 61 -1.34 -25.50 17.08
N SER A 62 -0.79 -26.22 16.11
CA SER A 62 0.62 -26.66 16.15
C SER A 62 1.02 -27.32 17.49
N GLY A 63 0.10 -28.09 18.10
CA GLY A 63 0.32 -28.78 19.38
C GLY A 63 0.07 -27.91 20.62
N ILE A 64 -0.31 -26.64 20.49
CA ILE A 64 -0.67 -25.76 21.58
C ILE A 64 -2.19 -25.80 21.79
N SER A 65 -2.61 -26.19 22.99
CA SER A 65 -4.04 -26.30 23.36
C SER A 65 -4.72 -24.96 23.30
N GLN A 66 -5.93 -24.95 22.71
CA GLN A 66 -6.76 -23.77 22.55
C GLN A 66 -7.95 -23.83 23.49
N THR A 67 -8.22 -22.71 24.18
CA THR A 67 -9.38 -22.55 25.05
C THR A 67 -10.26 -21.44 24.49
N SER A 68 -11.51 -21.80 24.12
CA SER A 68 -12.52 -20.87 23.61
C SER A 68 -12.73 -19.70 24.57
N GLY A 69 -12.70 -18.47 24.05
CA GLY A 69 -12.88 -17.23 24.80
C GLY A 69 -11.68 -16.85 25.70
N ASN A 70 -10.50 -17.51 25.55
CA ASN A 70 -9.38 -17.22 26.44
C ASN A 70 -8.01 -17.21 25.73
N THR A 71 -7.76 -18.06 24.74
CA THR A 71 -6.44 -18.14 24.11
C THR A 71 -6.30 -17.08 23.02
N GLU A 72 -5.32 -16.20 23.17
CA GLU A 72 -4.92 -15.22 22.15
C GLU A 72 -4.15 -15.90 21.02
N ASN A 73 -4.42 -15.48 19.77
CA ASN A 73 -3.69 -15.93 18.60
C ASN A 73 -3.46 -14.80 17.61
N ASP A 74 -2.41 -14.96 16.80
CA ASP A 74 -2.08 -14.07 15.69
C ASP A 74 -2.73 -14.57 14.40
N PHE A 75 -3.80 -13.88 13.95
CA PHE A 75 -4.54 -14.17 12.73
C PHE A 75 -4.05 -13.34 11.52
N THR A 76 -2.83 -12.85 11.54
CA THR A 76 -2.22 -12.23 10.33
C THR A 76 -1.98 -13.22 9.21
N GLN A 77 -1.98 -14.53 9.54
CA GLN A 77 -1.92 -15.65 8.60
C GLN A 77 -3.05 -16.63 8.90
N ILE A 78 -3.36 -17.49 7.93
CA ILE A 78 -4.32 -18.57 8.13
C ILE A 78 -3.84 -19.48 9.25
N LEU A 79 -4.69 -19.70 10.26
CA LEU A 79 -4.42 -20.62 11.35
C LEU A 79 -5.16 -21.94 11.15
N ASN A 80 -4.49 -23.06 11.43
CA ASN A 80 -5.08 -24.39 11.35
C ASN A 80 -5.45 -24.89 12.76
N TYR A 81 -6.73 -24.89 13.08
CA TYR A 81 -7.29 -25.44 14.30
C TYR A 81 -7.52 -26.95 14.11
N GLN A 82 -6.88 -27.76 14.92
CA GLN A 82 -6.97 -29.21 14.90
C GLN A 82 -7.91 -29.65 16.02
N VAL A 83 -9.04 -30.24 15.66
CA VAL A 83 -10.00 -30.82 16.61
C VAL A 83 -9.79 -32.32 16.66
N SER A 84 -9.60 -32.89 17.86
CA SER A 84 -9.33 -34.32 18.04
C SER A 84 -10.29 -34.93 19.05
N ASN A 85 -10.64 -36.22 18.85
CA ASN A 85 -11.37 -37.02 19.83
C ASN A 85 -10.48 -38.10 20.50
N GLY A 86 -9.16 -38.04 20.26
CA GLY A 86 -8.19 -39.01 20.76
C GLY A 86 -7.88 -40.14 19.79
N THR A 87 -8.74 -40.38 18.78
CA THR A 87 -8.53 -41.36 17.71
C THR A 87 -8.34 -40.65 16.38
N ASP A 88 -9.25 -39.73 16.08
CA ASP A 88 -9.30 -38.99 14.83
C ASP A 88 -9.00 -37.51 15.08
N THR A 89 -8.49 -36.84 14.04
CA THR A 89 -8.21 -35.39 14.06
C THR A 89 -8.65 -34.76 12.75
N ILE A 90 -9.44 -33.68 12.83
CA ILE A 90 -9.84 -32.89 11.67
C ILE A 90 -9.22 -31.50 11.80
N SER A 91 -8.71 -30.96 10.69
CA SER A 91 -8.11 -29.62 10.61
C SER A 91 -9.08 -28.65 9.94
N TYR A 92 -9.22 -27.47 10.53
CA TYR A 92 -10.03 -26.36 10.03
C TYR A 92 -9.14 -25.14 9.82
N ALA A 93 -9.14 -24.60 8.61
CA ALA A 93 -8.43 -23.36 8.33
C ALA A 93 -9.28 -22.17 8.78
N ILE A 94 -8.68 -21.24 9.52
CA ILE A 94 -9.31 -20.00 9.94
C ILE A 94 -8.67 -18.86 9.16
N ASP A 95 -9.44 -18.28 8.22
CA ASP A 95 -9.01 -17.19 7.34
C ASP A 95 -9.70 -15.88 7.74
N VAL A 96 -8.93 -14.93 8.23
CA VAL A 96 -9.43 -13.65 8.73
C VAL A 96 -8.90 -12.53 7.85
N THR A 97 -9.80 -11.84 7.16
CA THR A 97 -9.47 -10.70 6.32
C THR A 97 -9.82 -9.39 7.02
N ARG A 98 -8.93 -8.41 6.96
CA ARG A 98 -9.28 -7.04 7.36
C ARG A 98 -9.98 -6.32 6.22
N PHE A 99 -11.07 -5.62 6.54
CA PHE A 99 -11.89 -5.00 5.52
C PHE A 99 -12.34 -3.58 5.86
N THR A 100 -12.06 -2.66 4.94
CA THR A 100 -12.55 -1.27 4.98
C THR A 100 -13.36 -0.89 3.74
N GLY A 101 -13.43 -1.77 2.75
CA GLY A 101 -13.96 -1.49 1.43
C GLY A 101 -12.90 -1.01 0.44
N LEU A 102 -11.67 -0.76 0.90
CA LEU A 102 -10.52 -0.41 0.06
C LEU A 102 -9.67 -1.65 -0.25
N PRO A 103 -8.92 -1.65 -1.36
CA PRO A 103 -7.89 -2.65 -1.59
C PRO A 103 -6.86 -2.67 -0.46
N VAL A 104 -6.30 -3.83 -0.20
CA VAL A 104 -5.23 -4.01 0.80
C VAL A 104 -3.91 -4.26 0.09
N MET A 105 -2.90 -3.50 0.44
CA MET A 105 -1.51 -3.70 0.00
C MET A 105 -0.67 -4.12 1.20
N ASP A 106 -0.07 -5.28 1.11
CA ASP A 106 0.84 -5.82 2.12
C ASP A 106 2.26 -5.90 1.55
N ILE A 107 3.20 -5.24 2.22
CA ILE A 107 4.61 -5.19 1.83
C ILE A 107 5.43 -5.79 2.97
N GLN A 108 6.22 -6.79 2.63
CA GLN A 108 7.14 -7.45 3.54
C GLN A 108 8.57 -7.18 3.10
N THR A 109 9.31 -6.38 3.84
CA THR A 109 10.74 -6.15 3.54
C THR A 109 11.58 -7.37 3.91
N THR A 110 12.70 -7.56 3.22
CA THR A 110 13.68 -8.60 3.57
C THR A 110 14.14 -8.40 5.01
N ASP A 111 14.15 -9.49 5.77
CA ASP A 111 14.53 -9.51 7.19
C ASP A 111 13.74 -8.52 8.09
N PHE A 112 12.53 -8.13 7.67
CA PHE A 112 11.69 -7.14 8.36
C PHE A 112 12.37 -5.78 8.61
N LEU A 113 13.28 -5.38 7.73
CA LEU A 113 13.99 -4.12 7.82
C LEU A 113 13.01 -2.94 7.77
N ALA A 114 13.24 -1.95 8.62
CA ALA A 114 12.46 -0.71 8.61
C ALA A 114 12.75 0.12 7.35
N VAL A 115 11.71 0.70 6.75
CA VAL A 115 11.87 1.65 5.63
C VAL A 115 12.10 3.04 6.21
N ASP A 116 13.34 3.37 6.53
CA ASP A 116 13.76 4.59 7.24
C ASP A 116 14.58 5.56 6.38
N SER A 117 14.88 5.20 5.12
CA SER A 117 15.66 6.02 4.20
C SER A 117 14.88 6.41 2.94
N ARG A 118 15.15 7.63 2.44
CA ARG A 118 14.69 8.13 1.13
C ARG A 118 15.68 7.84 0.01
N ASP A 119 16.91 7.54 0.34
CA ASP A 119 18.03 7.48 -0.61
C ASP A 119 18.26 6.06 -1.11
N PHE A 120 17.98 5.08 -0.26
CA PHE A 120 18.25 3.68 -0.54
C PHE A 120 16.96 2.87 -0.60
N TYR A 121 16.88 2.00 -1.61
CA TYR A 121 15.84 1.00 -1.73
C TYR A 121 16.17 -0.22 -0.87
N ILE A 122 15.13 -0.81 -0.32
CA ILE A 122 15.15 -2.09 0.39
C ILE A 122 14.37 -3.09 -0.45
N GLU A 123 14.89 -4.29 -0.63
CA GLU A 123 14.18 -5.39 -1.27
C GLU A 123 12.99 -5.81 -0.42
N ALA A 124 11.87 -6.10 -1.07
CA ALA A 124 10.63 -6.49 -0.41
C ALA A 124 9.77 -7.36 -1.33
N GLU A 125 8.83 -8.05 -0.73
CA GLU A 125 7.73 -8.71 -1.43
C GLU A 125 6.45 -7.90 -1.22
N ILE A 126 5.60 -7.87 -2.25
CA ILE A 126 4.31 -7.18 -2.22
C ILE A 126 3.20 -8.15 -2.59
N ARG A 127 2.09 -8.07 -1.89
CA ARG A 127 0.81 -8.67 -2.24
C ARG A 127 -0.27 -7.61 -2.23
N ILE A 128 -1.17 -7.64 -3.23
CA ILE A 128 -2.27 -6.68 -3.33
C ILE A 128 -3.57 -7.46 -3.46
N GLU A 129 -4.46 -7.26 -2.51
CA GLU A 129 -5.82 -7.79 -2.51
C GLU A 129 -6.77 -6.70 -3.03
N GLY A 130 -7.28 -6.89 -4.26
CA GLY A 130 -8.09 -5.91 -4.98
C GLY A 130 -9.55 -5.86 -4.55
N TRP A 131 -9.99 -6.82 -3.72
CA TRP A 131 -11.36 -6.97 -3.27
C TRP A 131 -12.36 -7.04 -4.43
N ARG A 132 -13.52 -6.40 -4.31
CA ARG A 132 -14.62 -6.49 -5.30
C ARG A 132 -14.38 -5.66 -6.55
N TYR A 133 -13.48 -4.69 -6.51
CA TYR A 133 -13.38 -3.65 -7.55
C TYR A 133 -12.15 -3.81 -8.43
N TYR A 134 -11.13 -4.51 -7.97
CA TYR A 134 -9.85 -4.64 -8.66
C TYR A 134 -9.40 -6.09 -8.70
N HIS A 135 -8.59 -6.41 -9.69
CA HIS A 135 -7.88 -7.69 -9.70
C HIS A 135 -6.80 -7.69 -8.62
N SER A 136 -6.74 -8.76 -7.84
CA SER A 136 -5.65 -8.96 -6.89
C SER A 136 -4.34 -9.25 -7.65
N ASN A 137 -3.24 -8.68 -7.17
CA ASN A 137 -1.92 -8.99 -7.68
C ASN A 137 -1.33 -10.10 -6.80
N PRO A 138 -0.85 -11.20 -7.40
CA PRO A 138 -0.11 -12.21 -6.66
C PRO A 138 1.15 -11.61 -6.05
N GLN A 139 1.74 -12.33 -5.11
CA GLN A 139 3.02 -11.97 -4.51
C GLN A 139 4.07 -11.71 -5.60
N SER A 140 4.78 -10.59 -5.47
CA SER A 140 5.78 -10.13 -6.45
C SER A 140 6.94 -9.47 -5.71
N ASN A 141 8.13 -9.52 -6.30
CA ASN A 141 9.29 -8.80 -5.78
C ASN A 141 9.22 -7.32 -6.16
N ILE A 142 9.59 -6.49 -5.22
CA ILE A 142 9.70 -5.04 -5.37
C ILE A 142 10.93 -4.52 -4.62
N GLU A 143 11.22 -3.26 -4.88
CA GLU A 143 12.07 -2.42 -4.02
C GLU A 143 11.20 -1.31 -3.41
N ILE A 144 11.39 -0.99 -2.13
CA ILE A 144 10.69 0.10 -1.42
C ILE A 144 11.68 1.07 -0.78
N ARG A 145 11.34 2.34 -0.76
CA ARG A 145 12.04 3.38 0.01
C ARG A 145 11.10 4.48 0.47
N GLY A 146 11.55 5.30 1.37
CA GLY A 146 10.89 6.57 1.69
C GLY A 146 10.92 7.55 0.52
N ARG A 147 10.06 8.58 0.55
CA ARG A 147 10.04 9.66 -0.42
C ARG A 147 9.56 10.99 0.18
N GLY A 148 9.72 12.06 -0.60
CA GLY A 148 9.33 13.42 -0.21
C GLY A 148 10.40 14.10 0.62
N HIS A 149 10.22 15.38 0.87
CA HIS A 149 11.06 16.19 1.76
C HIS A 149 10.30 16.50 3.05
N SER A 150 9.60 17.62 3.12
CA SER A 150 8.84 18.04 4.30
C SER A 150 7.82 16.99 4.77
N THR A 151 7.19 16.27 3.85
CA THR A 151 6.22 15.21 4.20
C THR A 151 6.90 14.01 4.87
N TRP A 152 8.15 13.75 4.56
CA TRP A 152 8.95 12.73 5.23
C TRP A 152 9.47 13.22 6.59
N ASP A 153 10.01 14.43 6.63
CA ASP A 153 10.72 14.92 7.80
C ASP A 153 9.76 15.34 8.94
N TRP A 154 8.61 15.98 8.58
CA TRP A 154 7.73 16.62 9.56
C TRP A 154 6.60 15.74 10.07
N TYR A 155 6.21 14.68 9.33
CA TYR A 155 5.04 13.91 9.70
C TYR A 155 5.38 12.48 10.13
N PRO A 156 4.64 11.92 11.10
CA PRO A 156 4.87 10.56 11.57
C PRO A 156 4.50 9.51 10.52
N LYS A 157 3.45 9.73 9.74
CA LYS A 157 3.02 8.84 8.66
C LYS A 157 3.84 9.13 7.41
N LYS A 158 4.66 8.16 6.99
CA LYS A 158 5.67 8.33 5.96
C LYS A 158 5.15 7.99 4.57
N PRO A 159 5.41 8.83 3.55
CA PRO A 159 5.15 8.46 2.15
C PRO A 159 6.26 7.56 1.62
N TYR A 160 5.90 6.64 0.70
CA TYR A 160 6.82 5.67 0.12
C TYR A 160 6.84 5.72 -1.40
N GLN A 161 7.90 5.20 -1.99
CA GLN A 161 8.01 4.86 -3.40
C GLN A 161 8.35 3.39 -3.52
N ILE A 162 7.57 2.69 -4.34
CA ILE A 162 7.81 1.28 -4.68
C ILE A 162 8.23 1.16 -6.14
N LYS A 163 9.00 0.11 -6.44
CA LYS A 163 9.49 -0.19 -7.77
C LYS A 163 9.42 -1.69 -8.00
N PHE A 164 8.60 -2.12 -8.96
CA PHE A 164 8.51 -3.50 -9.41
C PHE A 164 9.70 -3.89 -10.29
N ASP A 165 10.07 -5.15 -10.28
CA ASP A 165 11.10 -5.69 -11.19
C ASP A 165 10.69 -5.56 -12.65
N THR A 166 9.41 -5.73 -12.93
CA THR A 166 8.80 -5.58 -14.27
C THR A 166 7.62 -4.62 -14.22
N ALA A 167 7.29 -4.00 -15.36
CA ALA A 167 6.13 -3.13 -15.46
C ALA A 167 4.85 -3.92 -15.10
N THR A 168 4.15 -3.49 -14.06
CA THR A 168 3.00 -4.17 -13.47
C THR A 168 1.80 -3.21 -13.41
N SER A 169 0.61 -3.71 -13.79
CA SER A 169 -0.65 -3.00 -13.57
C SER A 169 -1.06 -3.17 -12.12
N VAL A 170 -1.33 -2.09 -11.44
CA VAL A 170 -1.77 -2.09 -10.04
C VAL A 170 -3.13 -1.41 -9.97
N LEU A 171 -4.11 -2.06 -9.34
CA LEU A 171 -5.49 -1.55 -9.18
C LEU A 171 -6.07 -1.02 -10.52
N SER A 172 -5.90 -1.77 -11.59
CA SER A 172 -6.36 -1.46 -12.95
C SER A 172 -5.72 -0.21 -13.61
N MET A 173 -4.75 0.42 -12.96
CA MET A 173 -3.96 1.50 -13.56
C MET A 173 -2.96 0.95 -14.60
N PRO A 174 -2.52 1.77 -15.58
CA PRO A 174 -1.58 1.35 -16.62
C PRO A 174 -0.30 0.71 -16.08
N ARG A 175 0.25 -0.24 -16.84
CA ARG A 175 1.44 -1.00 -16.40
C ARG A 175 2.67 -0.12 -16.32
N GLU A 176 3.24 -0.01 -15.12
CA GLU A 176 4.49 0.72 -14.86
C GLU A 176 5.32 0.07 -13.75
N ARG A 177 6.59 0.47 -13.67
CA ARG A 177 7.49 -0.08 -12.65
C ARG A 177 7.45 0.68 -11.34
N ARG A 178 7.27 2.01 -11.37
CA ARG A 178 7.40 2.87 -10.19
C ARG A 178 6.06 3.49 -9.80
N TRP A 179 5.73 3.39 -8.51
CA TRP A 179 4.50 3.88 -7.93
C TRP A 179 4.77 4.66 -6.67
N ILE A 180 3.89 5.59 -6.34
CA ILE A 180 4.01 6.45 -5.17
C ILE A 180 2.87 6.16 -4.21
N LEU A 181 3.21 5.96 -2.94
CA LEU A 181 2.27 5.85 -1.84
C LEU A 181 2.27 7.18 -1.09
N LEU A 182 1.27 8.03 -1.36
CA LEU A 182 1.10 9.30 -0.66
C LEU A 182 0.42 9.05 0.68
N ALA A 183 1.05 9.50 1.75
CA ALA A 183 0.54 9.34 3.11
C ALA A 183 -0.65 10.25 3.44
N GLU A 184 -0.81 11.35 2.70
CA GLU A 184 -1.88 12.37 2.83
C GLU A 184 -2.05 12.92 4.26
N TYR A 185 -1.03 12.82 5.11
CA TYR A 185 -1.13 13.14 6.55
C TYR A 185 -1.53 14.58 6.85
N ALA A 186 -1.06 15.54 6.04
CA ALA A 186 -1.38 16.96 6.20
C ALA A 186 -2.81 17.30 5.77
N ASP A 187 -3.40 16.50 4.89
CA ASP A 187 -4.77 16.65 4.44
C ASP A 187 -5.70 15.75 5.26
N LYS A 188 -6.43 16.32 6.21
CA LYS A 188 -7.35 15.56 7.06
C LYS A 188 -8.52 14.91 6.30
N THR A 189 -8.80 15.38 5.10
CA THR A 189 -9.83 14.82 4.22
C THR A 189 -9.28 13.68 3.35
N MET A 190 -7.96 13.64 3.14
CA MET A 190 -7.20 12.72 2.28
C MET A 190 -7.56 12.78 0.79
N ILE A 191 -8.46 13.68 0.36
CA ILE A 191 -9.01 13.69 -1.00
C ILE A 191 -8.51 14.84 -1.89
N ARG A 192 -7.73 15.80 -1.39
CA ARG A 192 -7.32 16.98 -2.17
C ARG A 192 -6.54 16.61 -3.41
N ASN A 193 -5.54 15.72 -3.29
CA ASN A 193 -4.78 15.26 -4.44
C ASN A 193 -5.66 14.46 -5.41
N LYS A 194 -6.54 13.58 -4.92
CA LYS A 194 -7.49 12.84 -5.77
C LYS A 194 -8.38 13.78 -6.56
N ILE A 195 -8.95 14.79 -5.91
CA ILE A 195 -9.79 15.82 -6.57
C ILE A 195 -8.98 16.59 -7.63
N ALA A 196 -7.74 16.99 -7.30
CA ALA A 196 -6.88 17.70 -8.25
C ALA A 196 -6.57 16.85 -9.49
N PHE A 197 -6.29 15.55 -9.32
CA PHE A 197 -6.08 14.62 -10.44
C PHE A 197 -7.36 14.44 -11.26
N GLU A 198 -8.52 14.25 -10.65
CA GLU A 198 -9.78 14.11 -11.37
C GLU A 198 -10.16 15.39 -12.14
N LEU A 199 -9.95 16.58 -11.55
CA LEU A 199 -10.12 17.84 -12.26
C LEU A 199 -9.12 18.00 -13.41
N GLY A 200 -7.89 17.59 -13.21
CA GLY A 200 -6.86 17.57 -14.26
C GLY A 200 -7.26 16.71 -15.46
N LYS A 201 -7.88 15.55 -15.22
CA LYS A 201 -8.40 14.68 -16.29
C LYS A 201 -9.54 15.30 -17.10
N LEU A 202 -10.26 16.26 -16.52
CA LEU A 202 -11.32 17.02 -17.22
C LEU A 202 -10.77 18.21 -18.01
N SER A 203 -9.49 18.52 -17.89
CA SER A 203 -8.82 19.59 -18.63
C SER A 203 -8.18 19.06 -19.92
N ASP A 204 -7.60 19.96 -20.71
CA ASP A 204 -6.87 19.64 -21.96
C ASP A 204 -5.43 19.14 -21.68
N LEU A 205 -5.08 18.76 -20.45
CA LEU A 205 -3.77 18.17 -20.14
C LEU A 205 -3.61 16.84 -20.84
N SER A 206 -2.47 16.62 -21.48
CA SER A 206 -2.19 15.41 -22.25
C SER A 206 -2.05 14.16 -21.37
N TRP A 207 -1.70 14.34 -20.09
CA TRP A 207 -1.60 13.29 -19.09
C TRP A 207 -1.75 13.87 -17.69
N VAL A 208 -2.41 13.13 -16.84
CA VAL A 208 -2.58 13.41 -15.40
C VAL A 208 -2.43 12.11 -14.64
N PRO A 209 -1.74 12.08 -13.49
CA PRO A 209 -1.61 10.87 -12.70
C PRO A 209 -2.96 10.25 -12.34
N SER A 210 -3.09 8.95 -12.55
CA SER A 210 -4.16 8.17 -11.95
C SER A 210 -3.80 7.83 -10.51
N SER A 211 -4.81 7.64 -9.68
CA SER A 211 -4.59 7.27 -8.29
C SER A 211 -5.74 6.47 -7.72
N GLU A 212 -5.45 5.59 -6.76
CA GLU A 212 -6.43 4.79 -6.05
C GLU A 212 -6.09 4.70 -4.57
N PHE A 213 -7.11 4.76 -3.72
CA PHE A 213 -6.93 4.58 -2.28
C PHE A 213 -6.78 3.11 -1.94
N LEU A 214 -5.95 2.83 -0.95
CA LEU A 214 -5.73 1.49 -0.42
C LEU A 214 -5.35 1.54 1.07
N GLU A 215 -5.44 0.40 1.71
CA GLU A 215 -4.92 0.16 3.06
C GLU A 215 -3.53 -0.44 2.96
N LEU A 216 -2.57 0.17 3.64
CA LEU A 216 -1.18 -0.25 3.59
C LEU A 216 -0.75 -0.97 4.86
N PHE A 217 -0.13 -2.13 4.67
CA PHE A 217 0.63 -2.83 5.68
C PHE A 217 2.10 -2.87 5.27
N VAL A 218 3.01 -2.64 6.21
CA VAL A 218 4.44 -2.83 6.04
C VAL A 218 4.93 -3.69 7.19
N ASN A 219 5.56 -4.82 6.87
CA ASN A 219 6.02 -5.79 7.88
C ASN A 219 4.91 -6.20 8.86
N SER A 220 3.72 -6.47 8.34
CA SER A 220 2.50 -6.80 9.09
C SER A 220 1.97 -5.68 10.00
N GLU A 221 2.56 -4.49 9.99
CA GLU A 221 2.07 -3.34 10.71
C GLU A 221 1.20 -2.46 9.81
N TYR A 222 0.00 -2.15 10.30
CA TYR A 222 -0.93 -1.28 9.60
C TYR A 222 -0.41 0.17 9.59
N GLN A 223 -0.23 0.73 8.40
CA GLN A 223 0.25 2.09 8.19
C GLN A 223 -0.89 3.10 7.93
N GLY A 224 -2.11 2.62 7.76
CA GLY A 224 -3.29 3.45 7.43
C GLY A 224 -3.64 3.45 5.95
N THR A 225 -4.62 4.27 5.60
CA THR A 225 -5.04 4.50 4.21
C THR A 225 -4.02 5.33 3.47
N TYR A 226 -3.63 4.91 2.28
CA TYR A 226 -2.72 5.63 1.38
C TYR A 226 -3.40 5.91 0.05
N ASN A 227 -2.94 6.94 -0.64
CA ASN A 227 -3.28 7.18 -2.03
C ASN A 227 -2.13 6.66 -2.90
N LEU A 228 -2.36 5.55 -3.63
CA LEU A 228 -1.42 5.00 -4.60
C LEU A 228 -1.53 5.82 -5.88
N VAL A 229 -0.43 6.41 -6.32
CA VAL A 229 -0.38 7.36 -7.42
C VAL A 229 0.66 6.94 -8.45
N GLU A 230 0.38 7.16 -9.72
CA GLU A 230 1.38 7.05 -10.78
C GLU A 230 2.52 8.05 -10.55
N LYS A 231 3.75 7.59 -10.68
CA LYS A 231 4.90 8.49 -10.60
C LYS A 231 4.97 9.39 -11.82
N ILE A 232 5.16 10.69 -11.63
CA ILE A 232 5.41 11.64 -12.72
C ILE A 232 6.81 11.36 -13.29
N GLU A 233 6.85 10.83 -14.50
CA GLU A 233 8.08 10.51 -15.23
C GLU A 233 7.77 10.25 -16.71
N HIS A 234 8.81 10.32 -17.56
CA HIS A 234 8.67 9.90 -18.96
C HIS A 234 8.50 8.39 -19.06
N SER A 235 7.41 7.96 -19.66
CA SER A 235 7.18 6.57 -20.08
C SER A 235 6.08 6.52 -21.14
N PRO A 236 5.96 5.41 -21.87
CA PRO A 236 4.89 5.25 -22.86
C PRO A 236 3.47 5.38 -22.30
N ASN A 237 3.26 5.03 -21.03
CA ASN A 237 1.95 5.06 -20.38
C ASN A 237 1.72 6.30 -19.51
N ARG A 238 2.69 7.23 -19.48
CA ARG A 238 2.65 8.47 -18.68
C ARG A 238 2.94 9.66 -19.57
N ILE A 239 3.93 10.46 -19.24
CA ILE A 239 4.39 11.55 -20.10
C ILE A 239 5.18 10.94 -21.24
N SER A 240 4.61 10.95 -22.47
CA SER A 240 5.23 10.32 -23.63
C SER A 240 6.56 10.99 -23.99
N PRO A 241 7.66 10.25 -24.13
CA PRO A 241 8.95 10.79 -24.53
C PRO A 241 9.02 11.16 -26.03
N GLU A 242 8.03 10.74 -26.85
CA GLU A 242 8.04 10.95 -28.30
C GLU A 242 7.81 12.41 -28.74
N ARG A 243 7.29 13.22 -27.82
CA ARG A 243 7.20 14.68 -28.04
C ARG A 243 8.33 15.30 -27.27
N SER A 244 9.29 15.96 -27.92
CA SER A 244 10.40 16.72 -27.32
C SER A 244 9.97 17.46 -26.04
N ALA A 245 9.70 16.69 -25.00
CA ALA A 245 9.03 17.14 -23.79
C ALA A 245 10.07 17.29 -22.69
N TYR A 246 10.09 18.45 -22.10
CA TYR A 246 10.85 18.70 -20.90
C TYR A 246 9.96 18.44 -19.67
N LEU A 247 10.48 17.72 -18.68
CA LEU A 247 9.87 17.60 -17.37
C LEU A 247 10.62 18.48 -16.41
N LEU A 248 9.98 19.58 -16.03
CA LEU A 248 10.51 20.57 -15.09
C LEU A 248 9.77 20.47 -13.75
N GLU A 249 10.53 20.55 -12.67
CA GLU A 249 10.01 20.67 -11.32
C GLU A 249 10.40 22.04 -10.76
N ILE A 250 9.43 22.80 -10.24
CA ILE A 250 9.72 24.01 -9.46
C ILE A 250 10.18 23.54 -8.08
N ASP A 251 11.38 23.91 -7.70
CA ASP A 251 12.01 23.46 -6.47
C ASP A 251 12.68 24.61 -5.72
N GLN A 252 13.35 24.29 -4.63
CA GLN A 252 14.18 25.22 -3.85
C GLN A 252 15.65 24.81 -4.01
N LEU A 253 16.53 25.80 -4.16
CA LEU A 253 17.95 25.53 -4.44
C LEU A 253 18.60 24.62 -3.37
N GLU A 254 18.20 24.81 -2.12
CA GLU A 254 18.73 24.06 -0.97
C GLU A 254 18.28 22.58 -0.94
N ARG A 255 17.33 22.20 -1.80
CA ARG A 255 16.80 20.83 -1.89
C ARG A 255 17.34 20.06 -3.08
N LEU A 256 18.06 20.72 -3.96
CA LEU A 256 18.64 20.10 -5.13
C LEU A 256 19.87 19.26 -4.75
N ASP A 257 19.93 18.06 -5.29
CA ASP A 257 21.10 17.23 -5.18
C ASP A 257 22.27 17.85 -5.97
N THR A 258 23.50 17.53 -5.59
CA THR A 258 24.72 18.05 -6.25
C THR A 258 24.82 17.66 -7.73
N SER A 259 24.12 16.62 -8.15
CA SER A 259 24.04 16.15 -9.54
C SER A 259 22.85 16.71 -10.31
N ALA A 260 22.00 17.53 -9.68
CA ALA A 260 20.78 18.03 -10.29
C ALA A 260 21.10 19.04 -11.40
N THR A 261 20.49 18.87 -12.57
CA THR A 261 20.51 19.86 -13.65
C THR A 261 19.40 20.87 -13.44
N TYR A 262 19.74 22.14 -13.26
CA TYR A 262 18.76 23.19 -12.93
C TYR A 262 19.11 24.53 -13.56
N PHE A 263 18.12 25.43 -13.57
CA PHE A 263 18.34 26.84 -13.89
C PHE A 263 17.47 27.75 -13.02
N LEU A 264 17.88 29.01 -12.95
CA LEU A 264 17.11 30.07 -12.30
C LEU A 264 16.36 30.86 -13.38
N SER A 265 15.08 31.06 -13.18
CA SER A 265 14.25 32.03 -13.92
C SER A 265 14.11 33.33 -13.12
N ASN A 266 13.24 34.23 -13.57
CA ASN A 266 12.96 35.48 -12.84
C ASN A 266 12.33 35.23 -11.47
N PHE A 267 11.56 34.12 -11.31
CA PHE A 267 10.75 33.87 -10.13
C PHE A 267 11.04 32.55 -9.42
N HIS A 268 11.59 31.55 -10.15
CA HIS A 268 11.65 30.18 -9.66
C HIS A 268 12.99 29.51 -9.94
N VAL A 269 13.29 28.49 -9.16
CA VAL A 269 14.31 27.49 -9.45
C VAL A 269 13.62 26.34 -10.20
N PHE A 270 14.06 26.04 -11.39
CA PHE A 270 13.59 24.93 -12.19
C PHE A 270 14.60 23.80 -12.21
N HIS A 271 14.24 22.65 -11.70
CA HIS A 271 15.01 21.41 -11.82
C HIS A 271 14.55 20.67 -13.08
N LEU A 272 15.45 20.43 -14.00
CA LEU A 272 15.17 19.63 -15.21
C LEU A 272 15.26 18.14 -14.84
N LYS A 273 14.12 17.51 -14.72
CA LYS A 273 14.03 16.08 -14.39
C LYS A 273 14.26 15.17 -15.60
N GLN A 274 13.87 15.65 -16.79
CA GLN A 274 14.02 14.94 -18.06
C GLN A 274 13.96 15.92 -19.22
N PRO A 275 14.72 15.71 -20.31
CA PRO A 275 15.72 14.63 -20.47
C PRO A 275 16.89 14.76 -19.52
N ASP A 276 17.68 13.69 -19.40
CA ASP A 276 18.93 13.70 -18.63
C ASP A 276 20.01 14.39 -19.48
N VAL A 277 20.31 15.64 -19.15
CA VAL A 277 21.30 16.48 -19.84
C VAL A 277 22.26 17.09 -18.83
N THR A 278 23.44 17.50 -19.31
CA THR A 278 24.42 18.18 -18.47
C THR A 278 24.05 19.64 -18.21
N GLN A 279 24.59 20.20 -17.13
CA GLN A 279 24.35 21.60 -16.72
C GLN A 279 24.75 22.63 -17.79
N ASP A 280 25.67 22.29 -18.67
CA ASP A 280 26.18 23.18 -19.73
C ASP A 280 25.61 22.85 -21.13
N SER A 281 24.55 22.05 -21.19
CA SER A 281 23.95 21.65 -22.45
C SER A 281 23.19 22.79 -23.15
N ASN A 282 23.14 22.74 -24.48
CA ASN A 282 22.34 23.68 -25.26
C ASN A 282 20.83 23.49 -24.98
N GLU A 283 20.40 22.26 -24.74
CA GLU A 283 19.00 21.93 -24.40
C GLU A 283 18.57 22.64 -23.11
N LEU A 284 19.44 22.70 -22.09
CA LEU A 284 19.15 23.43 -20.85
C LEU A 284 19.06 24.95 -21.11
N ALA A 285 19.94 25.48 -21.96
CA ALA A 285 19.90 26.89 -22.32
C ALA A 285 18.64 27.25 -23.11
N ASP A 286 18.21 26.39 -24.02
CA ASP A 286 17.00 26.59 -24.83
C ASP A 286 15.74 26.60 -23.98
N ILE A 287 15.56 25.59 -23.07
CA ILE A 287 14.40 25.57 -22.19
C ILE A 287 14.39 26.74 -21.20
N LYS A 288 15.56 27.13 -20.68
CA LYS A 288 15.68 28.33 -19.84
C LYS A 288 15.21 29.58 -20.58
N ASN A 289 15.65 29.81 -21.82
CA ASN A 289 15.24 30.96 -22.62
C ASN A 289 13.73 30.92 -22.91
N LEU A 290 13.17 29.74 -23.17
CA LEU A 290 11.72 29.60 -23.36
C LEU A 290 10.94 30.03 -22.11
N ILE A 291 11.36 29.59 -20.94
CA ILE A 291 10.70 29.94 -19.65
C ILE A 291 10.86 31.44 -19.38
N LEU A 292 12.04 32.03 -19.58
CA LEU A 292 12.25 33.47 -19.39
C LEU A 292 11.38 34.30 -20.32
N ASN A 293 11.28 33.93 -21.60
CA ASN A 293 10.41 34.60 -22.56
C ASN A 293 8.92 34.49 -22.18
N PHE A 294 8.52 33.34 -21.66
CA PHE A 294 7.15 33.12 -21.16
C PHE A 294 6.86 33.99 -19.93
N GLU A 295 7.76 34.06 -18.96
CA GLU A 295 7.62 34.89 -17.78
C GLU A 295 7.56 36.40 -18.17
N ASP A 296 8.42 36.85 -19.08
CA ASP A 296 8.42 38.23 -19.55
C ASP A 296 7.10 38.59 -20.27
N ALA A 297 6.53 37.64 -21.06
CA ALA A 297 5.24 37.84 -21.73
C ALA A 297 4.03 37.88 -20.76
N LEU A 298 4.17 37.33 -19.55
CA LEU A 298 3.13 37.38 -18.51
C LEU A 298 3.11 38.74 -17.75
N ILE A 299 4.24 39.44 -17.74
CA ILE A 299 4.42 40.66 -16.95
C ILE A 299 4.18 41.91 -17.80
N TYR A 300 4.45 41.84 -19.10
CA TYR A 300 4.33 42.93 -20.05
C TYR A 300 3.31 42.65 -21.17
#